data_e3a1b349eb91486019b44e0e2b3c5113
#
_entry.id   e3a1b349eb91486019b44e0e2b3c5113
#
_cell.length_a   1.000
_cell.length_b   1.000
_cell.length_c   1.000
_cell.angle_alpha   90.00
_cell.angle_beta   90.00
_cell.angle_gamma   90.00
#
_symmetry.space_group_name_H-M   'P 1'
#
loop_
_entity.id
_entity.type
_entity.pdbx_description
1 polymer ?
#
loop_
_entity_poly.entity_id
_entity_poly.type
_entity_poly.pdbx_seq_one_letter_code
_entity_poly.pdbx_strand_id
1 'polypeptide(L)'
;LPPVALAPMFAIRRQAAPDLTLADYVVTGVLTELEAAFLDSAMRERRNVVIAGDAKTGKTTLARTLLQIAAETGDRLILLEDRREILLPHGNVVPLLAKDGVASLSDLVRSALRLSPDRIPVGEVRGREAIDLLDAWSTGHSGGVATIHAKSTVGALYRFEQLCLRSIANPPRELIAETVDIIALVTVRCGRRRIEQIVEVLGLDERGGYRLAPVSVFPTSPSAKETS
;
A
#
# COMPACT_ATOMS: atom_id res chain seq x y z
N LEU A 1 -28.37 -1.08 -15.81
CA LEU A 1 -28.94 0.00 -15.00
C LEU A 1 -29.63 1.02 -15.89
N PRO A 2 -30.81 0.74 -16.44
CA PRO A 2 -31.60 1.74 -17.13
C PRO A 2 -31.98 2.88 -16.18
N PRO A 3 -31.92 4.17 -16.59
CA PRO A 3 -31.66 4.62 -17.96
C PRO A 3 -30.19 4.89 -18.29
N VAL A 4 -29.24 4.57 -17.39
CA VAL A 4 -27.82 4.93 -17.52
C VAL A 4 -27.05 4.00 -18.48
N ALA A 5 -27.51 2.74 -18.64
CA ALA A 5 -26.96 1.80 -19.60
C ALA A 5 -28.03 1.32 -20.58
N LEU A 6 -27.71 1.34 -21.88
CA LEU A 6 -28.63 0.93 -22.96
C LEU A 6 -28.87 -0.60 -23.00
N ALA A 7 -27.98 -1.39 -22.37
CA ALA A 7 -28.08 -2.84 -22.26
C ALA A 7 -27.54 -3.32 -20.91
N PRO A 8 -27.92 -4.51 -20.45
CA PRO A 8 -27.29 -5.12 -19.28
C PRO A 8 -25.79 -5.25 -19.47
N MET A 9 -25.01 -4.69 -18.53
CA MET A 9 -23.55 -4.81 -18.52
C MET A 9 -23.10 -5.40 -17.21
N PHE A 10 -22.11 -6.26 -17.26
CA PHE A 10 -21.48 -6.82 -16.08
C PHE A 10 -19.97 -6.91 -16.30
N ALA A 11 -19.23 -6.79 -15.21
CA ALA A 11 -17.79 -7.03 -15.18
C ALA A 11 -17.50 -8.15 -14.20
N ILE A 12 -16.83 -9.20 -14.68
CA ILE A 12 -16.41 -10.32 -13.84
C ILE A 12 -14.93 -10.12 -13.54
N ARG A 13 -14.60 -9.92 -12.26
CA ARG A 13 -13.21 -9.91 -11.78
C ARG A 13 -12.95 -11.28 -11.14
N ARG A 14 -12.06 -12.06 -11.73
CA ARG A 14 -11.59 -13.30 -11.11
C ARG A 14 -10.85 -12.95 -9.81
N GLN A 15 -11.31 -13.51 -8.69
CA GLN A 15 -10.49 -13.59 -7.50
C GLN A 15 -9.42 -14.65 -7.72
N ALA A 16 -8.25 -14.40 -7.18
CA ALA A 16 -7.06 -15.21 -7.11
C ALA A 16 -6.00 -14.86 -8.14
N ALA A 17 -5.09 -13.98 -7.71
CA ALA A 17 -3.70 -14.17 -8.05
C ALA A 17 -3.20 -15.42 -7.29
N PRO A 18 -2.31 -16.24 -7.87
CA PRO A 18 -1.64 -17.30 -7.13
C PRO A 18 -0.96 -16.74 -5.89
N ASP A 19 -0.73 -17.57 -4.89
CA ASP A 19 0.09 -17.21 -3.73
C ASP A 19 1.52 -16.99 -4.21
N LEU A 20 1.88 -15.73 -4.44
CA LEU A 20 3.21 -15.34 -4.84
C LEU A 20 4.05 -15.05 -3.59
N THR A 21 5.26 -15.56 -3.59
CA THR A 21 6.30 -15.25 -2.60
C THR A 21 7.23 -14.16 -3.14
N LEU A 22 8.04 -13.53 -2.27
CA LEU A 22 9.08 -12.59 -2.76
C LEU A 22 10.10 -13.31 -3.66
N ALA A 23 10.36 -14.59 -3.44
CA ALA A 23 11.21 -15.40 -4.31
C ALA A 23 10.66 -15.50 -5.74
N ASP A 24 9.34 -15.64 -5.90
CA ASP A 24 8.71 -15.66 -7.23
C ASP A 24 8.88 -14.31 -7.96
N TYR A 25 8.85 -13.20 -7.23
CA TYR A 25 9.14 -11.88 -7.79
C TYR A 25 10.59 -11.75 -8.25
N VAL A 26 11.54 -12.35 -7.51
CA VAL A 26 12.96 -12.39 -7.90
C VAL A 26 13.15 -13.26 -9.14
N VAL A 27 12.60 -14.47 -9.17
CA VAL A 27 12.69 -15.40 -10.32
C VAL A 27 12.10 -14.77 -11.59
N THR A 28 11.01 -14.00 -11.46
CA THR A 28 10.38 -13.33 -12.61
C THR A 28 11.05 -12.00 -12.98
N GLY A 29 12.08 -11.57 -12.26
CA GLY A 29 12.82 -10.32 -12.50
C GLY A 29 12.03 -9.06 -12.17
N VAL A 30 11.00 -9.17 -11.33
CA VAL A 30 10.18 -8.03 -10.84
C VAL A 30 10.86 -7.34 -9.66
N LEU A 31 11.59 -8.10 -8.83
CA LEU A 31 12.44 -7.65 -7.73
C LEU A 31 13.87 -8.17 -7.90
N THR A 32 14.83 -7.47 -7.33
CA THR A 32 16.16 -8.00 -7.06
C THR A 32 16.15 -8.78 -5.73
N GLU A 33 17.16 -9.64 -5.51
CA GLU A 33 17.34 -10.34 -4.22
C GLU A 33 17.46 -9.35 -3.05
N LEU A 34 18.17 -8.23 -3.26
CA LEU A 34 18.36 -7.19 -2.24
C LEU A 34 17.02 -6.54 -1.86
N GLU A 35 16.20 -6.18 -2.85
CA GLU A 35 14.88 -5.60 -2.61
C GLU A 35 13.94 -6.57 -1.92
N ALA A 36 13.99 -7.85 -2.30
CA ALA A 36 13.19 -8.89 -1.67
C ALA A 36 13.58 -9.09 -0.20
N ALA A 37 14.89 -9.19 0.09
CA ALA A 37 15.41 -9.31 1.45
C ALA A 37 15.07 -8.07 2.30
N PHE A 38 15.15 -6.88 1.71
CA PHE A 38 14.77 -5.63 2.38
C PHE A 38 13.28 -5.60 2.75
N LEU A 39 12.39 -5.97 1.84
CA LEU A 39 10.95 -6.02 2.10
C LEU A 39 10.59 -7.10 3.12
N ASP A 40 11.25 -8.27 3.10
CA ASP A 40 11.05 -9.31 4.13
C ASP A 40 11.44 -8.80 5.52
N SER A 41 12.64 -8.22 5.66
CA SER A 41 13.11 -7.62 6.91
C SER A 41 12.16 -6.53 7.41
N ALA A 42 11.76 -5.61 6.52
CA ALA A 42 10.84 -4.53 6.84
C ALA A 42 9.51 -5.03 7.41
N MET A 43 8.94 -6.10 6.84
CA MET A 43 7.71 -6.68 7.35
C MET A 43 7.90 -7.34 8.72
N ARG A 44 9.04 -8.02 8.95
CA ARG A 44 9.36 -8.63 10.25
C ARG A 44 9.63 -7.59 11.33
N GLU A 45 10.24 -6.46 10.95
CA GLU A 45 10.53 -5.31 11.83
C GLU A 45 9.33 -4.38 12.07
N ARG A 46 8.15 -4.74 11.58
CA ARG A 46 6.92 -3.94 11.71
C ARG A 46 7.01 -2.55 11.08
N ARG A 47 7.70 -2.41 9.96
CA ARG A 47 7.72 -1.16 9.20
C ARG A 47 6.44 -0.99 8.39
N ASN A 48 5.92 0.22 8.31
CA ASN A 48 4.73 0.54 7.53
C ASN A 48 5.08 0.69 6.05
N VAL A 49 4.45 -0.11 5.19
CA VAL A 49 4.73 -0.15 3.76
C VAL A 49 3.55 0.37 2.95
N VAL A 50 3.79 1.39 2.14
CA VAL A 50 2.82 1.92 1.17
C VAL A 50 3.16 1.44 -0.23
N ILE A 51 2.22 0.77 -0.89
CA ILE A 51 2.38 0.31 -2.26
C ILE A 51 1.64 1.27 -3.19
N ALA A 52 2.40 2.02 -3.96
CA ALA A 52 1.92 2.99 -4.92
C ALA A 52 1.86 2.42 -6.35
N GLY A 53 1.00 2.97 -7.18
CA GLY A 53 0.92 2.62 -8.61
C GLY A 53 -0.46 2.87 -9.20
N ASP A 54 -0.57 2.79 -10.53
CA ASP A 54 -1.82 2.94 -11.26
C ASP A 54 -2.77 1.73 -11.04
N ALA A 55 -3.99 1.82 -11.58
CA ALA A 55 -4.93 0.70 -11.55
C ALA A 55 -4.35 -0.52 -12.28
N LYS A 56 -4.62 -1.72 -11.75
CA LYS A 56 -4.22 -3.02 -12.34
C LYS A 56 -2.71 -3.27 -12.44
N THR A 57 -1.86 -2.49 -11.78
CA THR A 57 -0.40 -2.71 -11.78
C THR A 57 0.04 -3.90 -10.94
N GLY A 58 -0.78 -4.40 -10.00
CA GLY A 58 -0.46 -5.51 -9.12
C GLY A 58 -0.21 -5.11 -7.67
N LYS A 59 -0.60 -3.89 -7.26
CA LYS A 59 -0.48 -3.41 -5.87
C LYS A 59 -1.06 -4.40 -4.85
N THR A 60 -2.30 -4.83 -5.05
CA THR A 60 -2.99 -5.78 -4.16
C THR A 60 -2.28 -7.13 -4.09
N THR A 61 -1.65 -7.56 -5.20
CA THR A 61 -0.88 -8.81 -5.24
C THR A 61 0.38 -8.69 -4.38
N LEU A 62 1.13 -7.58 -4.51
CA LEU A 62 2.30 -7.33 -3.68
C LEU A 62 1.91 -7.14 -2.21
N ALA A 63 0.81 -6.40 -1.93
CA ALA A 63 0.29 -6.23 -0.58
C ALA A 63 -0.01 -7.59 0.08
N ARG A 64 -0.66 -8.50 -0.66
CA ARG A 64 -0.91 -9.85 -0.18
C ARG A 64 0.38 -10.61 0.15
N THR A 65 1.39 -10.56 -0.73
CA THR A 65 2.69 -11.20 -0.50
C THR A 65 3.35 -10.68 0.78
N LEU A 66 3.38 -9.36 0.98
CA LEU A 66 3.95 -8.76 2.19
C LEU A 66 3.14 -9.12 3.45
N LEU A 67 1.82 -9.15 3.34
CA LEU A 67 0.95 -9.54 4.46
C LEU A 67 1.04 -11.03 4.82
N GLN A 68 1.42 -11.90 3.89
CA GLN A 68 1.74 -13.30 4.20
C GLN A 68 2.94 -13.38 5.15
N ILE A 69 4.00 -12.59 4.90
CA ILE A 69 5.17 -12.51 5.78
C ILE A 69 4.77 -11.98 7.16
N ALA A 70 3.94 -10.93 7.19
CA ALA A 70 3.44 -10.40 8.46
C ALA A 70 2.59 -11.43 9.24
N ALA A 71 1.80 -12.26 8.55
CA ALA A 71 1.00 -13.31 9.19
C ALA A 71 1.85 -14.44 9.79
N GLU A 72 3.06 -14.68 9.25
CA GLU A 72 4.01 -15.67 9.78
C GLU A 72 4.67 -15.24 11.11
N THR A 73 4.66 -13.94 11.44
CA THR A 73 5.26 -13.43 12.70
C THR A 73 4.42 -13.75 13.94
N GLY A 74 3.19 -14.24 13.76
CA GLY A 74 2.25 -14.49 14.84
C GLY A 74 1.43 -13.26 15.25
N ASP A 75 1.67 -12.10 14.64
CA ASP A 75 0.96 -10.85 14.89
C ASP A 75 -0.53 -10.98 14.54
N ARG A 76 -1.36 -10.24 15.28
CA ARG A 76 -2.77 -10.10 15.00
C ARG A 76 -2.99 -9.01 13.97
N LEU A 77 -3.42 -9.40 12.76
CA LEU A 77 -3.71 -8.51 11.66
C LEU A 77 -5.21 -8.22 11.58
N ILE A 78 -5.61 -6.95 11.66
CA ILE A 78 -6.99 -6.54 11.37
C ILE A 78 -6.98 -5.90 9.96
N LEU A 79 -7.34 -6.70 8.95
CA LEU A 79 -7.30 -6.30 7.54
C LEU A 79 -8.57 -5.56 7.16
N LEU A 80 -8.44 -4.32 6.69
CA LEU A 80 -9.55 -3.44 6.32
C LEU A 80 -9.64 -3.30 4.80
N GLU A 81 -10.80 -3.59 4.22
CA GLU A 81 -11.01 -3.53 2.77
C GLU A 81 -12.41 -3.01 2.42
N ASP A 82 -12.55 -2.32 1.26
CA ASP A 82 -13.85 -2.01 0.66
C ASP A 82 -14.47 -3.24 0.02
N ARG A 83 -13.63 -4.10 -0.54
CA ARG A 83 -14.00 -5.36 -1.19
C ARG A 83 -12.97 -6.40 -0.83
N ARG A 84 -13.41 -7.60 -0.55
CA ARG A 84 -12.54 -8.72 -0.23
C ARG A 84 -11.67 -9.10 -1.43
N GLU A 85 -10.43 -8.65 -1.44
CA GLU A 85 -9.43 -8.93 -2.47
C GLU A 85 -8.23 -9.72 -1.93
N ILE A 86 -7.86 -9.48 -0.66
CA ILE A 86 -6.72 -10.10 0.00
C ILE A 86 -7.21 -11.28 0.82
N LEU A 87 -6.76 -12.46 0.44
CA LEU A 87 -7.03 -13.70 1.16
C LEU A 87 -5.71 -14.19 1.75
N LEU A 88 -5.64 -14.26 3.08
CA LEU A 88 -4.51 -14.81 3.81
C LEU A 88 -4.93 -16.16 4.40
N PRO A 89 -4.34 -17.27 3.94
CA PRO A 89 -4.81 -18.61 4.32
C PRO A 89 -4.39 -18.99 5.74
N HIS A 90 -3.40 -18.32 6.30
CA HIS A 90 -2.81 -18.64 7.59
C HIS A 90 -2.61 -17.38 8.44
N GLY A 91 -2.43 -17.57 9.75
CA GLY A 91 -2.16 -16.49 10.71
C GLY A 91 -3.40 -16.01 11.47
N ASN A 92 -3.16 -15.12 12.43
CA ASN A 92 -4.21 -14.48 13.23
C ASN A 92 -4.77 -13.26 12.48
N VAL A 93 -5.61 -13.49 11.48
CA VAL A 93 -6.13 -12.46 10.57
C VAL A 93 -7.63 -12.28 10.73
N VAL A 94 -8.06 -11.05 11.00
CA VAL A 94 -9.48 -10.67 11.07
C VAL A 94 -9.79 -9.71 9.91
N PRO A 95 -10.48 -10.16 8.86
CA PRO A 95 -10.90 -9.27 7.79
C PRO A 95 -12.15 -8.49 8.19
N LEU A 96 -12.12 -7.18 8.02
CA LEU A 96 -13.26 -6.27 8.15
C LEU A 96 -13.55 -5.63 6.80
N LEU A 97 -14.82 -5.64 6.39
CA LEU A 97 -15.25 -5.08 5.11
C LEU A 97 -16.09 -3.83 5.33
N ALA A 98 -15.74 -2.76 4.64
CA ALA A 98 -16.59 -1.59 4.57
C ALA A 98 -17.90 -1.92 3.83
N LYS A 99 -18.97 -1.29 4.26
CA LYS A 99 -20.29 -1.46 3.65
C LYS A 99 -21.02 -0.14 3.62
N ASP A 100 -21.42 0.28 2.43
CA ASP A 100 -22.15 1.53 2.22
C ASP A 100 -23.38 1.61 3.13
N GLY A 101 -23.53 2.75 3.81
CA GLY A 101 -24.63 3.00 4.73
C GLY A 101 -24.54 2.25 6.09
N VAL A 102 -23.48 1.46 6.33
CA VAL A 102 -23.29 0.71 7.57
C VAL A 102 -21.99 1.12 8.27
N ALA A 103 -20.85 0.95 7.61
CA ALA A 103 -19.53 1.29 8.16
C ALA A 103 -18.57 1.69 7.03
N SER A 104 -17.97 2.86 7.14
CA SER A 104 -16.89 3.33 6.28
C SER A 104 -15.54 2.73 6.69
N LEU A 105 -14.52 2.87 5.85
CA LEU A 105 -13.15 2.48 6.24
C LEU A 105 -12.66 3.24 7.48
N SER A 106 -13.00 4.53 7.65
CA SER A 106 -12.71 5.28 8.87
C SER A 106 -13.34 4.63 10.12
N ASP A 107 -14.61 4.19 10.02
CA ASP A 107 -15.27 3.50 11.12
C ASP A 107 -14.62 2.16 11.43
N LEU A 108 -14.15 1.47 10.39
CA LEU A 108 -13.42 0.19 10.55
C LEU A 108 -12.06 0.38 11.22
N VAL A 109 -11.27 1.43 10.87
CA VAL A 109 -10.01 1.75 11.57
C VAL A 109 -10.26 1.94 13.07
N ARG A 110 -11.25 2.79 13.43
CA ARG A 110 -11.61 3.03 14.84
C ARG A 110 -12.10 1.78 15.56
N SER A 111 -12.81 0.91 14.84
CA SER A 111 -13.29 -0.36 15.40
C SER A 111 -12.14 -1.35 15.57
N ALA A 112 -11.19 -1.37 14.62
CA ALA A 112 -10.02 -2.24 14.68
C ALA A 112 -9.19 -2.01 15.95
N LEU A 113 -9.02 -0.75 16.38
CA LEU A 113 -8.28 -0.41 17.60
C LEU A 113 -8.84 -1.08 18.87
N ARG A 114 -10.12 -1.50 18.86
CA ARG A 114 -10.76 -2.22 19.98
C ARG A 114 -10.63 -3.73 19.91
N LEU A 115 -10.04 -4.25 18.82
CA LEU A 115 -9.87 -5.68 18.58
C LEU A 115 -8.46 -6.18 18.95
N SER A 116 -7.69 -5.35 19.69
CA SER A 116 -6.31 -5.62 20.07
C SER A 116 -5.42 -5.99 18.87
N PRO A 117 -5.34 -5.14 17.85
CA PRO A 117 -4.50 -5.38 16.68
C PRO A 117 -3.02 -5.20 17.02
N ASP A 118 -2.16 -6.05 16.47
CA ASP A 118 -0.74 -5.73 16.36
C ASP A 118 -0.48 -4.88 15.12
N ARG A 119 -1.17 -5.20 14.01
CA ARG A 119 -1.04 -4.49 12.73
C ARG A 119 -2.41 -4.19 12.11
N ILE A 120 -2.53 -3.03 11.48
CA ILE A 120 -3.75 -2.62 10.78
C ILE A 120 -3.41 -2.36 9.30
N PRO A 121 -3.45 -3.39 8.43
CA PRO A 121 -3.34 -3.21 6.98
C PRO A 121 -4.65 -2.72 6.37
N VAL A 122 -4.53 -1.90 5.30
CA VAL A 122 -5.66 -1.37 4.53
C VAL A 122 -5.49 -1.72 3.05
N GLY A 123 -6.46 -2.42 2.47
CA GLY A 123 -6.41 -2.86 1.07
C GLY A 123 -6.16 -1.71 0.11
N GLU A 124 -6.86 -0.59 0.27
CA GLU A 124 -6.61 0.64 -0.49
C GLU A 124 -7.08 1.89 0.27
N VAL A 125 -6.23 2.93 0.29
CA VAL A 125 -6.54 4.22 0.89
C VAL A 125 -7.03 5.19 -0.19
N ARG A 126 -8.29 5.64 -0.07
CA ARG A 126 -8.98 6.46 -1.07
C ARG A 126 -9.64 7.72 -0.50
N GLY A 127 -9.84 7.79 0.81
CA GLY A 127 -10.69 8.77 1.45
C GLY A 127 -10.19 9.25 2.80
N ARG A 128 -11.16 9.54 3.66
CA ARG A 128 -10.94 10.12 4.99
C ARG A 128 -10.21 9.19 5.94
N GLU A 129 -10.27 7.89 5.69
CA GLU A 129 -9.56 6.86 6.47
C GLU A 129 -8.04 7.07 6.50
N ALA A 130 -7.50 7.89 5.57
CA ALA A 130 -6.07 8.18 5.51
C ALA A 130 -5.52 8.74 6.83
N ILE A 131 -6.21 9.69 7.45
CA ILE A 131 -5.77 10.29 8.72
C ILE A 131 -5.96 9.31 9.88
N ASP A 132 -7.10 8.60 9.95
CA ASP A 132 -7.36 7.62 11.00
C ASP A 132 -6.30 6.48 10.96
N LEU A 133 -5.87 6.08 9.74
CA LEU A 133 -4.84 5.06 9.56
C LEU A 133 -3.46 5.54 10.04
N LEU A 134 -3.06 6.76 9.66
CA LEU A 134 -1.80 7.35 10.11
C LEU A 134 -1.76 7.46 11.65
N ASP A 135 -2.84 7.92 12.27
CA ASP A 135 -2.97 7.98 13.72
C ASP A 135 -2.85 6.58 14.36
N ALA A 136 -3.47 5.56 13.77
CA ALA A 136 -3.37 4.19 14.27
C ALA A 136 -1.94 3.64 14.16
N TRP A 137 -1.26 3.88 13.05
CA TRP A 137 0.12 3.44 12.83
C TRP A 137 1.11 4.18 13.75
N SER A 138 0.91 5.48 14.02
CA SER A 138 1.77 6.27 14.93
C SER A 138 1.59 5.91 16.41
N THR A 139 0.45 5.30 16.77
CA THR A 139 0.10 5.02 18.17
C THR A 139 0.28 3.56 18.60
N GLY A 140 1.20 2.83 17.94
CA GLY A 140 1.63 1.50 18.38
C GLY A 140 1.11 0.33 17.53
N HIS A 141 0.39 0.59 16.44
CA HIS A 141 -0.11 -0.43 15.51
C HIS A 141 0.64 -0.42 14.18
N SER A 142 1.97 -0.23 14.24
CA SER A 142 2.88 -0.19 13.09
C SER A 142 3.02 -1.55 12.40
N GLY A 143 3.64 -1.57 11.21
CA GLY A 143 3.82 -2.78 10.40
C GLY A 143 2.63 -3.08 9.50
N GLY A 144 1.83 -2.06 9.22
CA GLY A 144 0.74 -2.14 8.28
C GLY A 144 1.21 -2.08 6.82
N VAL A 145 0.37 -2.58 5.93
CA VAL A 145 0.52 -2.44 4.48
C VAL A 145 -0.71 -1.72 3.95
N ALA A 146 -0.50 -0.69 3.13
CA ALA A 146 -1.60 -0.01 2.45
C ALA A 146 -1.29 0.16 0.97
N THR A 147 -2.32 0.13 0.11
CA THR A 147 -2.14 0.51 -1.30
C THR A 147 -2.73 1.89 -1.56
N ILE A 148 -2.13 2.61 -2.50
CA ILE A 148 -2.58 3.96 -2.89
C ILE A 148 -2.37 4.19 -4.38
N HIS A 149 -3.27 4.97 -5.00
CA HIS A 149 -3.08 5.40 -6.38
C HIS A 149 -2.14 6.60 -6.45
N ALA A 150 -0.93 6.38 -6.99
CA ALA A 150 0.04 7.43 -7.28
C ALA A 150 1.00 6.99 -8.40
N LYS A 151 1.59 7.96 -9.11
CA LYS A 151 2.49 7.73 -10.25
C LYS A 151 3.98 7.80 -9.89
N SER A 152 4.29 8.16 -8.65
CA SER A 152 5.66 8.24 -8.11
C SER A 152 5.66 8.02 -6.60
N THR A 153 6.81 7.73 -6.05
CA THR A 153 6.98 7.53 -4.60
C THR A 153 6.65 8.81 -3.82
N VAL A 154 7.20 9.95 -4.22
CA VAL A 154 6.84 11.23 -3.59
C VAL A 154 5.37 11.60 -3.83
N GLY A 155 4.83 11.26 -4.99
CA GLY A 155 3.42 11.45 -5.31
C GLY A 155 2.47 10.66 -4.39
N ALA A 156 2.92 9.53 -3.85
CA ALA A 156 2.16 8.76 -2.86
C ALA A 156 1.99 9.55 -1.56
N LEU A 157 3.04 10.22 -1.08
CA LEU A 157 2.99 11.05 0.12
C LEU A 157 2.09 12.27 -0.07
N TYR A 158 2.23 12.98 -1.20
CA TYR A 158 1.30 14.06 -1.55
C TYR A 158 -0.14 13.59 -1.70
N ARG A 159 -0.34 12.35 -2.14
CA ARG A 159 -1.68 11.76 -2.19
C ARG A 159 -2.25 11.54 -0.79
N PHE A 160 -1.45 11.10 0.17
CA PHE A 160 -1.86 11.07 1.58
C PHE A 160 -2.25 12.43 2.09
N GLU A 161 -1.46 13.51 1.83
CA GLU A 161 -1.83 14.88 2.20
C GLU A 161 -3.22 15.25 1.67
N GLN A 162 -3.45 15.04 0.36
CA GLN A 162 -4.73 15.33 -0.28
C GLN A 162 -5.91 14.58 0.34
N LEU A 163 -5.70 13.32 0.76
CA LEU A 163 -6.73 12.51 1.38
C LEU A 163 -7.01 12.98 2.81
N CYS A 164 -5.98 13.31 3.58
CA CYS A 164 -6.12 13.86 4.92
C CYS A 164 -6.84 15.21 4.94
N LEU A 165 -6.60 16.07 3.95
CA LEU A 165 -7.30 17.36 3.79
C LEU A 165 -8.82 17.24 3.60
N ARG A 166 -9.36 16.04 3.37
CA ARG A 166 -10.80 15.80 3.38
C ARG A 166 -11.39 15.79 4.80
N SER A 167 -10.55 15.72 5.84
CA SER A 167 -10.95 15.63 7.24
C SER A 167 -10.36 16.73 8.11
N ILE A 168 -9.18 17.26 7.75
CA ILE A 168 -8.43 18.28 8.50
C ILE A 168 -8.04 19.45 7.60
N ALA A 169 -7.79 20.62 8.20
CA ALA A 169 -7.54 21.85 7.45
C ALA A 169 -6.12 21.94 6.86
N ASN A 170 -5.12 21.38 7.53
CA ASN A 170 -3.72 21.45 7.13
C ASN A 170 -3.19 20.04 6.84
N PRO A 171 -2.28 19.87 5.84
CA PRO A 171 -1.68 18.58 5.55
C PRO A 171 -0.77 18.15 6.71
N PRO A 172 -0.92 16.93 7.25
CA PRO A 172 -0.16 16.45 8.39
C PRO A 172 1.18 15.85 7.92
N ARG A 173 2.07 16.68 7.36
CA ARG A 173 3.31 16.24 6.72
C ARG A 173 4.25 15.52 7.67
N GLU A 174 4.41 16.05 8.89
CA GLU A 174 5.21 15.45 9.94
C GLU A 174 4.69 14.03 10.26
N LEU A 175 3.40 13.91 10.51
CA LEU A 175 2.77 12.61 10.80
C LEU A 175 2.95 11.62 9.65
N ILE A 176 2.77 12.06 8.41
CA ILE A 176 2.97 11.21 7.21
C ILE A 176 4.43 10.75 7.14
N ALA A 177 5.39 11.68 7.31
CA ALA A 177 6.82 11.40 7.20
C ALA A 177 7.35 10.52 8.34
N GLU A 178 6.73 10.60 9.52
CA GLU A 178 7.06 9.80 10.71
C GLU A 178 6.44 8.42 10.68
N THR A 179 5.30 8.28 9.99
CA THR A 179 4.48 7.06 10.05
C THR A 179 4.70 6.15 8.84
N VAL A 180 4.93 6.70 7.65
CA VAL A 180 5.20 5.92 6.44
C VAL A 180 6.69 5.65 6.34
N ASP A 181 7.11 4.39 6.50
CA ASP A 181 8.53 4.01 6.47
C ASP A 181 9.03 3.74 5.06
N ILE A 182 8.22 3.04 4.24
CA ILE A 182 8.63 2.52 2.93
C ILE A 182 7.55 2.77 1.90
N ILE A 183 7.96 3.15 0.70
CA ILE A 183 7.08 3.23 -0.46
C ILE A 183 7.64 2.35 -1.58
N ALA A 184 6.82 1.41 -2.07
CA ALA A 184 7.11 0.59 -3.23
C ALA A 184 6.23 1.04 -4.41
N LEU A 185 6.84 1.50 -5.50
CA LEU A 185 6.14 1.93 -6.72
C LEU A 185 6.04 0.78 -7.71
N VAL A 186 4.81 0.34 -7.98
CA VAL A 186 4.51 -0.74 -8.92
C VAL A 186 3.95 -0.18 -10.22
N THR A 187 4.58 -0.53 -11.33
CA THR A 187 4.22 -0.05 -12.67
C THR A 187 4.04 -1.20 -13.65
N VAL A 188 3.50 -0.88 -14.83
CA VAL A 188 3.45 -1.79 -15.98
C VAL A 188 4.19 -1.11 -17.15
N ARG A 189 5.29 -1.71 -17.59
CA ARG A 189 6.05 -1.25 -18.78
C ARG A 189 6.11 -2.37 -19.81
N CYS A 190 5.76 -2.05 -21.04
CA CYS A 190 5.71 -3.03 -22.14
C CYS A 190 4.90 -4.31 -21.78
N GLY A 191 3.76 -4.13 -21.10
CA GLY A 191 2.89 -5.23 -20.70
C GLY A 191 3.40 -6.08 -19.51
N ARG A 192 4.58 -5.77 -18.97
CA ARG A 192 5.18 -6.48 -17.83
C ARG A 192 5.06 -5.65 -16.55
N ARG A 193 4.66 -6.29 -15.46
CA ARG A 193 4.66 -5.68 -14.11
C ARG A 193 6.10 -5.54 -13.63
N ARG A 194 6.39 -4.44 -12.95
CA ARG A 194 7.70 -4.15 -12.38
C ARG A 194 7.54 -3.33 -11.11
N ILE A 195 8.38 -3.57 -10.13
CA ILE A 195 8.60 -2.63 -9.05
C ILE A 195 9.66 -1.65 -9.58
N GLU A 196 9.23 -0.42 -9.81
CA GLU A 196 10.08 0.60 -10.44
C GLU A 196 11.03 1.23 -9.45
N GLN A 197 10.58 1.37 -8.21
CA GLN A 197 11.34 1.99 -7.14
C GLN A 197 10.84 1.53 -5.78
N ILE A 198 11.77 1.28 -4.86
CA ILE A 198 11.51 1.16 -3.43
C ILE A 198 12.32 2.23 -2.73
N VAL A 199 11.68 3.01 -1.87
CA VAL A 199 12.32 4.09 -1.11
C VAL A 199 11.98 3.99 0.37
N GLU A 200 12.93 4.42 1.21
CA GLU A 200 12.68 4.73 2.61
C GLU A 200 12.30 6.21 2.74
N VAL A 201 11.37 6.50 3.63
CA VAL A 201 11.00 7.87 4.00
C VAL A 201 11.87 8.27 5.21
N LEU A 202 12.71 9.28 5.01
CA LEU A 202 13.69 9.74 6.01
C LEU A 202 13.23 10.99 6.79
N GLY A 203 11.95 11.36 6.70
CA GLY A 203 11.42 12.56 7.31
C GLY A 203 11.27 13.72 6.32
N LEU A 204 11.29 14.95 6.85
CA LEU A 204 11.19 16.18 6.07
C LEU A 204 12.56 16.89 5.98
N ASP A 205 12.75 17.66 4.93
CA ASP A 205 13.86 18.61 4.80
C ASP A 205 13.54 19.96 5.48
N GLU A 206 14.49 20.88 5.51
CA GLU A 206 14.35 22.22 6.10
C GLU A 206 13.25 23.08 5.43
N ARG A 207 12.83 22.73 4.22
CA ARG A 207 11.77 23.40 3.46
C ARG A 207 10.42 22.70 3.56
N GLY A 208 10.34 21.63 4.37
CA GLY A 208 9.13 20.81 4.54
C GLY A 208 8.84 19.87 3.37
N GLY A 209 9.84 19.56 2.53
CA GLY A 209 9.78 18.54 1.49
C GLY A 209 10.10 17.15 2.05
N TYR A 210 9.54 16.09 1.47
CA TYR A 210 9.85 14.72 1.89
C TYR A 210 11.25 14.30 1.45
N ARG A 211 12.05 13.78 2.37
CA ARG A 211 13.36 13.17 2.11
C ARG A 211 13.16 11.66 1.89
N LEU A 212 13.60 11.17 0.73
CA LEU A 212 13.49 9.78 0.33
C LEU A 212 14.87 9.22 -0.01
N ALA A 213 15.17 8.00 0.46
CA ALA A 213 16.36 7.25 0.10
C ALA A 213 15.98 6.02 -0.73
N PRO A 214 16.49 5.84 -1.95
CA PRO A 214 16.23 4.63 -2.72
C PRO A 214 16.94 3.43 -2.08
N VAL A 215 16.25 2.30 -1.99
CA VAL A 215 16.79 1.03 -1.47
C VAL A 215 17.69 0.36 -2.49
N SER A 216 17.35 0.48 -3.77
CA SER A 216 18.22 0.10 -4.88
C SER A 216 18.02 1.07 -6.04
N VAL A 217 19.10 1.36 -6.73
CA VAL A 217 19.04 2.11 -7.99
C VAL A 217 19.11 1.07 -9.11
N PHE A 218 17.97 0.70 -9.71
CA PHE A 218 18.05 0.17 -11.06
C PHE A 218 18.64 1.29 -11.93
N PRO A 219 19.69 1.02 -12.73
CA PRO A 219 20.14 2.00 -13.70
C PRO A 219 18.93 2.33 -14.57
N THR A 220 18.41 3.53 -14.43
CA THR A 220 17.43 4.08 -15.37
C THR A 220 18.10 4.03 -16.72
N SER A 221 17.56 3.24 -17.66
CA SER A 221 17.99 3.30 -19.05
C SER A 221 18.00 4.77 -19.46
N PRO A 222 19.10 5.28 -20.07
CA PRO A 222 19.17 6.67 -20.47
C PRO A 222 17.95 7.00 -21.32
N SER A 223 17.27 8.08 -20.97
CA SER A 223 16.17 8.62 -21.75
C SER A 223 16.65 8.80 -23.17
N ALA A 224 16.01 8.11 -24.11
CA ALA A 224 16.13 8.40 -25.52
C ALA A 224 15.52 9.79 -25.79
N LYS A 225 16.29 10.83 -25.49
CA LYS A 225 16.12 12.20 -25.94
C LYS A 225 17.50 12.75 -26.15
N GLU A 226 18.00 12.54 -27.35
CA GLU A 226 18.90 13.41 -28.09
C GLU A 226 19.24 12.71 -29.39
N THR A 227 18.44 12.97 -30.39
CA THR A 227 18.92 13.07 -31.78
C THR A 227 17.96 13.96 -32.57
N SER A 228 18.50 15.18 -32.82
CA SER A 228 18.24 16.12 -33.94
C SER A 228 16.83 16.61 -34.13
#